data_376cac4d8686b7430efecf08581fd0fa
#
_entry.id   376cac4d8686b7430efecf08581fd0fa
#
_cell.length_a   1.000
_cell.length_b   1.000
_cell.length_c   1.000
_cell.angle_alpha   90.00
_cell.angle_beta   90.00
_cell.angle_gamma   90.00
#
_symmetry.space_group_name_H-M   'P 1'
#
loop_
_entity.id
_entity.type
_entity.pdbx_description
1 polymer ?
#
loop_
_entity_poly.entity_id
_entity_poly.type
_entity_poly.pdbx_seq_one_letter_code
_entity_poly.pdbx_strand_id
1 'polypeptide(L)'
;LLVDFSTTDYGGVRAVAKGARREKSKYRSLLQSFHPLLVSFSGRGEVKTVGAVEAGLGAIVLQGERLYSGMYVNEVLCRLLHNHEEHKALYKNYQDTLIALQGDGNMEVILRKFELSLLAELGYAINLDEDYLSHQPIDVDCYYRFTPDVGFELTEQTEDDEQNARVFRGKDLIALRDFDLKEKSTATAAKRLLRLALGAHLGEKPLNSRTLFGGQR
;
A
#
# COMPACT_ATOMS: atom_id res chain seq x y z
N LEU A 1 15.09 20.14 1.28
CA LEU A 1 14.22 19.05 0.86
C LEU A 1 13.57 18.49 2.11
N LEU A 2 12.26 18.32 2.09
CA LEU A 2 11.51 17.54 3.08
C LEU A 2 11.42 16.11 2.58
N VAL A 3 11.72 15.14 3.44
CA VAL A 3 11.78 13.72 3.11
C VAL A 3 11.04 12.94 4.18
N ASP A 4 10.20 12.00 3.76
CA ASP A 4 9.57 11.03 4.62
C ASP A 4 10.36 9.72 4.51
N PHE A 5 10.84 9.21 5.64
CA PHE A 5 11.59 7.97 5.75
C PHE A 5 10.72 6.91 6.41
N SER A 6 10.72 5.71 5.85
CA SER A 6 10.25 4.52 6.54
C SER A 6 11.44 3.87 7.24
N THR A 7 11.38 3.68 8.54
CA THR A 7 12.49 3.14 9.35
C THR A 7 12.09 1.88 10.10
N THR A 8 13.05 1.04 10.41
CA THR A 8 12.86 -0.20 11.18
C THR A 8 12.42 0.05 12.62
N ASP A 9 13.02 1.06 13.26
CA ASP A 9 12.94 1.21 14.72
C ASP A 9 12.06 2.39 15.16
N TYR A 10 11.75 3.31 14.24
CA TYR A 10 11.01 4.55 14.56
C TYR A 10 9.78 4.76 13.66
N GLY A 11 9.39 3.75 12.85
CA GLY A 11 8.30 3.88 11.90
C GLY A 11 8.52 4.98 10.88
N GLY A 12 7.52 5.83 10.65
CA GLY A 12 7.61 6.99 9.77
C GLY A 12 8.40 8.13 10.43
N VAL A 13 9.44 8.64 9.75
CA VAL A 13 10.20 9.82 10.22
C VAL A 13 10.22 10.88 9.14
N ARG A 14 9.61 12.03 9.43
CA ARG A 14 9.67 13.21 8.57
C ARG A 14 10.87 14.07 8.93
N ALA A 15 11.73 14.39 7.95
CA ALA A 15 12.93 15.15 8.21
C ALA A 15 13.30 16.12 7.09
N VAL A 16 13.99 17.20 7.45
CA VAL A 16 14.53 18.20 6.53
C VAL A 16 15.98 17.90 6.22
N ALA A 17 16.30 17.62 4.96
CA ALA A 17 17.65 17.55 4.45
C ALA A 17 18.10 18.95 3.99
N LYS A 18 18.84 19.66 4.85
CA LYS A 18 19.35 21.01 4.57
C LYS A 18 20.35 20.99 3.43
N GLY A 19 20.20 21.86 2.45
CA GLY A 19 21.13 21.96 1.31
C GLY A 19 21.01 20.84 0.28
N ALA A 20 20.05 19.89 0.41
CA ALA A 20 19.90 18.75 -0.51
C ALA A 20 19.67 19.15 -1.99
N ARG A 21 19.11 20.34 -2.24
CA ARG A 21 18.87 20.85 -3.61
C ARG A 21 20.07 21.53 -4.24
N ARG A 22 21.17 21.73 -3.50
CA ARG A 22 22.39 22.34 -4.04
C ARG A 22 23.02 21.38 -5.06
N GLU A 23 23.60 21.93 -6.12
CA GLU A 23 24.15 21.14 -7.24
C GLU A 23 25.22 20.13 -6.81
N LYS A 24 26.09 20.51 -5.87
CA LYS A 24 27.16 19.65 -5.31
C LYS A 24 26.76 18.95 -4.00
N SER A 25 25.46 18.78 -3.74
CA SER A 25 25.02 18.14 -2.50
C SER A 25 25.16 16.61 -2.58
N LYS A 26 25.84 16.03 -1.59
CA LYS A 26 25.91 14.57 -1.39
C LYS A 26 24.53 13.92 -1.21
N TYR A 27 23.56 14.66 -0.73
CA TYR A 27 22.19 14.16 -0.56
C TYR A 27 21.47 13.89 -1.87
N ARG A 28 21.85 14.55 -2.96
CA ARG A 28 21.16 14.43 -4.25
C ARG A 28 21.23 13.03 -4.84
N SER A 29 22.35 12.33 -4.67
CA SER A 29 22.55 10.95 -5.14
C SER A 29 22.03 9.92 -4.13
N LEU A 30 22.02 10.25 -2.85
CA LEU A 30 21.63 9.32 -1.79
C LEU A 30 20.14 9.30 -1.52
N LEU A 31 19.48 10.48 -1.44
CA LEU A 31 18.06 10.60 -1.12
C LEU A 31 17.19 10.33 -2.37
N GLN A 32 17.32 9.13 -2.91
CA GLN A 32 16.47 8.60 -3.97
C GLN A 32 15.43 7.64 -3.38
N SER A 33 14.26 7.57 -4.00
CA SER A 33 13.23 6.61 -3.59
C SER A 33 13.75 5.17 -3.72
N PHE A 34 13.31 4.30 -2.83
CA PHE A 34 13.62 2.85 -2.81
C PHE A 34 15.07 2.50 -2.53
N HIS A 35 15.89 3.47 -2.11
CA HIS A 35 17.26 3.22 -1.67
C HIS A 35 17.31 3.02 -0.16
N PRO A 36 17.77 1.85 0.33
CA PRO A 36 18.06 1.66 1.74
C PRO A 36 19.18 2.61 2.16
N LEU A 37 19.00 3.26 3.30
CA LEU A 37 19.94 4.27 3.81
C LEU A 37 20.16 4.04 5.30
N LEU A 38 21.39 4.26 5.76
CA LEU A 38 21.68 4.50 7.15
C LEU A 38 21.65 6.01 7.40
N VAL A 39 20.72 6.47 8.24
CA VAL A 39 20.46 7.90 8.43
C VAL A 39 20.48 8.25 9.91
N SER A 40 21.18 9.31 10.26
CA SER A 40 21.07 9.92 11.59
C SER A 40 20.09 11.11 11.55
N PHE A 41 19.29 11.23 12.58
CA PHE A 41 18.34 12.32 12.75
C PHE A 41 18.66 13.13 14.01
N SER A 42 18.35 14.43 13.98
CA SER A 42 18.48 15.33 15.12
C SER A 42 17.26 16.26 15.22
N GLY A 43 17.05 16.83 16.41
CA GLY A 43 15.94 17.75 16.69
C GLY A 43 14.88 17.14 17.61
N ARG A 44 14.19 18.01 18.39
CA ARG A 44 13.18 17.61 19.40
C ARG A 44 11.75 17.61 18.85
N GLY A 45 11.49 18.33 17.74
CA GLY A 45 10.16 18.43 17.13
C GLY A 45 9.78 17.19 16.30
N GLU A 46 8.56 17.15 15.81
CA GLU A 46 8.06 16.09 14.92
C GLU A 46 8.88 16.02 13.63
N VAL A 47 9.19 17.17 13.03
CA VAL A 47 10.07 17.23 11.86
C VAL A 47 11.52 17.26 12.32
N LYS A 48 12.26 16.20 12.00
CA LYS A 48 13.68 16.05 12.33
C LYS A 48 14.56 16.80 11.31
N THR A 49 15.85 16.89 11.62
CA THR A 49 16.89 17.32 10.68
C THR A 49 17.74 16.12 10.31
N VAL A 50 17.93 15.89 9.01
CA VAL A 50 18.82 14.84 8.49
C VAL A 50 20.27 15.22 8.80
N GLY A 51 20.98 14.30 9.43
CA GLY A 51 22.42 14.41 9.74
C GLY A 51 23.28 13.63 8.73
N ALA A 52 24.02 12.61 9.20
CA ALA A 52 24.77 11.73 8.33
C ALA A 52 23.80 10.84 7.52
N VAL A 53 24.17 10.61 6.26
CA VAL A 53 23.48 9.67 5.36
C VAL A 53 24.52 8.83 4.66
N GLU A 54 24.36 7.52 4.75
CA GLU A 54 25.19 6.53 4.07
C GLU A 54 24.30 5.59 3.26
N ALA A 55 24.77 5.14 2.11
CA ALA A 55 24.05 4.16 1.30
C ALA A 55 24.03 2.81 2.03
N GLY A 56 22.85 2.21 2.15
CA GLY A 56 22.70 0.83 2.55
C GLY A 56 22.95 -0.13 1.38
N LEU A 57 22.87 -1.42 1.66
CA LEU A 57 22.98 -2.47 0.64
C LEU A 57 21.64 -2.69 -0.06
N GLY A 58 21.68 -3.07 -1.34
CA GLY A 58 20.51 -3.53 -2.08
C GLY A 58 19.59 -2.39 -2.57
N ALA A 59 20.16 -1.41 -3.28
CA ALA A 59 19.34 -0.40 -3.97
C ALA A 59 18.34 -1.08 -4.92
N ILE A 60 17.06 -0.71 -4.79
CA ILE A 60 15.97 -1.26 -5.60
C ILE A 60 15.75 -0.31 -6.78
N VAL A 61 15.84 -0.85 -8.00
CA VAL A 61 15.64 -0.09 -9.25
C VAL A 61 14.34 -0.53 -9.90
N LEU A 62 13.35 0.33 -9.87
CA LEU A 62 12.05 0.12 -10.50
C LEU A 62 11.94 0.95 -11.78
N GLN A 63 11.29 0.41 -12.82
CA GLN A 63 11.09 1.09 -14.08
C GLN A 63 9.64 0.93 -14.58
N GLY A 64 9.19 1.86 -15.43
CA GLY A 64 7.86 1.81 -16.05
C GLY A 64 6.73 1.71 -15.00
N GLU A 65 5.76 0.85 -15.24
CA GLU A 65 4.60 0.65 -14.36
C GLU A 65 5.00 0.15 -12.96
N ARG A 66 6.11 -0.59 -12.84
CA ARG A 66 6.64 -1.04 -11.54
C ARG A 66 7.16 0.12 -10.70
N LEU A 67 7.75 1.14 -11.34
CA LEU A 67 8.11 2.39 -10.65
C LEU A 67 6.87 3.11 -10.12
N TYR A 68 5.81 3.21 -10.92
CA TYR A 68 4.55 3.83 -10.49
C TYR A 68 3.91 3.05 -9.34
N SER A 69 3.98 1.73 -9.39
CA SER A 69 3.52 0.85 -8.30
C SER A 69 4.31 1.05 -7.01
N GLY A 70 5.64 1.19 -7.09
CA GLY A 70 6.48 1.53 -5.94
C GLY A 70 6.14 2.92 -5.37
N MET A 71 5.90 3.93 -6.23
CA MET A 71 5.46 5.26 -5.81
C MET A 71 4.09 5.21 -5.12
N TYR A 72 3.17 4.37 -5.61
CA TYR A 72 1.89 4.12 -4.97
C TYR A 72 2.07 3.52 -3.57
N VAL A 73 2.88 2.47 -3.43
CA VAL A 73 3.21 1.86 -2.14
C VAL A 73 3.76 2.90 -1.16
N ASN A 74 4.72 3.73 -1.59
CA ASN A 74 5.26 4.80 -0.76
C ASN A 74 4.20 5.81 -0.33
N GLU A 75 3.34 6.25 -1.26
CA GLU A 75 2.33 7.25 -0.95
C GLU A 75 1.30 6.74 0.05
N VAL A 76 0.85 5.48 -0.11
CA VAL A 76 -0.09 4.84 0.82
C VAL A 76 0.53 4.73 2.22
N LEU A 77 1.78 4.26 2.32
CA LEU A 77 2.50 4.21 3.59
C LEU A 77 2.62 5.60 4.24
N CYS A 78 3.08 6.61 3.51
CA CYS A 78 3.24 7.97 4.04
C CYS A 78 1.94 8.60 4.53
N ARG A 79 0.78 8.17 4.01
CA ARG A 79 -0.52 8.68 4.43
C ARG A 79 -1.13 7.94 5.61
N LEU A 80 -0.88 6.64 5.71
CA LEU A 80 -1.51 5.78 6.72
C LEU A 80 -0.64 5.57 7.95
N LEU A 81 0.69 5.61 7.80
CA LEU A 81 1.59 5.51 8.95
C LEU A 81 1.66 6.81 9.73
N HIS A 82 1.35 6.71 11.01
CA HIS A 82 1.61 7.77 11.96
C HIS A 82 3.10 7.84 12.29
N ASN A 83 3.61 9.05 12.55
CA ASN A 83 5.00 9.24 12.90
C ASN A 83 5.30 8.59 14.26
N HIS A 84 6.47 7.96 14.37
CA HIS A 84 7.03 7.41 15.61
C HIS A 84 6.35 6.14 16.16
N GLU A 85 5.53 5.45 15.37
CA GLU A 85 5.03 4.12 15.71
C GLU A 85 5.89 3.06 15.03
N GLU A 86 6.46 2.15 15.83
CA GLU A 86 7.29 1.07 15.35
C GLU A 86 6.43 -0.04 14.73
N HIS A 87 6.66 -0.33 13.44
CA HIS A 87 5.98 -1.37 12.69
C HIS A 87 6.99 -2.26 11.94
N LYS A 88 7.73 -3.09 12.68
CA LYS A 88 8.79 -3.95 12.09
C LYS A 88 8.28 -4.90 11.01
N ALA A 89 7.13 -5.52 11.25
CA ALA A 89 6.51 -6.44 10.29
C ALA A 89 6.12 -5.69 9.00
N LEU A 90 5.55 -4.50 9.12
CA LEU A 90 5.18 -3.67 7.99
C LEU A 90 6.42 -3.17 7.21
N TYR A 91 7.49 -2.79 7.91
CA TYR A 91 8.74 -2.41 7.25
C TYR A 91 9.32 -3.56 6.43
N LYS A 92 9.30 -4.78 6.98
CA LYS A 92 9.72 -5.97 6.26
C LYS A 92 8.83 -6.24 5.05
N ASN A 93 7.50 -6.18 5.21
CA ASN A 93 6.54 -6.34 4.10
C ASN A 93 6.75 -5.30 3.00
N TYR A 94 7.02 -4.05 3.36
CA TYR A 94 7.37 -2.99 2.42
C TYR A 94 8.63 -3.35 1.60
N GLN A 95 9.72 -3.78 2.26
CA GLN A 95 10.94 -4.19 1.58
C GLN A 95 10.69 -5.39 0.65
N ASP A 96 10.02 -6.42 1.13
CA ASP A 96 9.67 -7.63 0.35
C ASP A 96 8.82 -7.26 -0.88
N THR A 97 7.89 -6.31 -0.73
CA THR A 97 7.06 -5.79 -1.82
C THR A 97 7.89 -5.08 -2.89
N LEU A 98 8.82 -4.21 -2.49
CA LEU A 98 9.69 -3.51 -3.44
C LEU A 98 10.61 -4.48 -4.18
N ILE A 99 11.16 -5.48 -3.49
CA ILE A 99 11.98 -6.55 -4.10
C ILE A 99 11.13 -7.35 -5.09
N ALA A 100 9.91 -7.73 -4.73
CA ALA A 100 8.99 -8.44 -5.62
C ALA A 100 8.61 -7.59 -6.85
N LEU A 101 8.45 -6.27 -6.69
CA LEU A 101 8.21 -5.34 -7.80
C LEU A 101 9.42 -5.21 -8.73
N GLN A 102 10.64 -5.46 -8.26
CA GLN A 102 11.84 -5.46 -9.11
C GLN A 102 11.93 -6.73 -9.98
N GLY A 103 11.34 -7.83 -9.53
CA GLY A 103 11.28 -9.10 -10.28
C GLY A 103 10.16 -9.14 -11.32
N ASP A 104 9.95 -10.31 -11.94
CA ASP A 104 8.96 -10.51 -13.01
C ASP A 104 7.57 -10.99 -12.52
N GLY A 105 7.36 -11.02 -11.21
CA GLY A 105 6.10 -11.46 -10.61
C GLY A 105 4.87 -10.67 -11.06
N ASN A 106 3.69 -11.26 -10.89
CA ASN A 106 2.42 -10.60 -11.20
C ASN A 106 2.23 -9.38 -10.28
N MET A 107 2.25 -8.19 -10.87
CA MET A 107 2.18 -6.91 -10.18
C MET A 107 0.87 -6.73 -9.41
N GLU A 108 -0.26 -7.18 -9.95
CA GLU A 108 -1.56 -7.10 -9.26
C GLU A 108 -1.54 -7.94 -7.97
N VAL A 109 -1.00 -9.16 -8.02
CA VAL A 109 -0.86 -10.01 -6.82
C VAL A 109 0.06 -9.36 -5.78
N ILE A 110 1.20 -8.81 -6.21
CA ILE A 110 2.16 -8.15 -5.33
C ILE A 110 1.49 -6.99 -4.58
N LEU A 111 0.77 -6.14 -5.31
CA LEU A 111 0.07 -4.99 -4.72
C LEU A 111 -1.04 -5.42 -3.78
N ARG A 112 -1.85 -6.44 -4.13
CA ARG A 112 -2.94 -6.93 -3.25
C ARG A 112 -2.39 -7.52 -1.95
N LYS A 113 -1.28 -8.28 -2.02
CA LYS A 113 -0.60 -8.79 -0.81
C LYS A 113 -0.14 -7.67 0.11
N PHE A 114 0.48 -6.65 -0.46
CA PHE A 114 0.92 -5.47 0.29
C PHE A 114 -0.25 -4.75 0.96
N GLU A 115 -1.33 -4.47 0.21
CA GLU A 115 -2.49 -3.72 0.69
C GLU A 115 -3.24 -4.48 1.81
N LEU A 116 -3.44 -5.79 1.67
CA LEU A 116 -4.05 -6.62 2.72
C LEU A 116 -3.19 -6.67 3.97
N SER A 117 -1.88 -6.86 3.82
CA SER A 117 -0.96 -6.88 4.95
C SER A 117 -0.88 -5.51 5.65
N LEU A 118 -0.88 -4.42 4.90
CA LEU A 118 -0.91 -3.07 5.44
C LEU A 118 -2.17 -2.82 6.28
N LEU A 119 -3.35 -3.17 5.75
CA LEU A 119 -4.61 -3.05 6.47
C LEU A 119 -4.60 -3.89 7.76
N ALA A 120 -4.10 -5.11 7.69
CA ALA A 120 -4.00 -5.99 8.87
C ALA A 120 -3.08 -5.41 9.95
N GLU A 121 -1.91 -4.92 9.59
CA GLU A 121 -0.95 -4.30 10.52
C GLU A 121 -1.48 -3.02 11.17
N LEU A 122 -2.37 -2.31 10.48
CA LEU A 122 -3.02 -1.12 11.01
C LEU A 122 -4.30 -1.41 11.82
N GLY A 123 -4.67 -2.71 11.98
CA GLY A 123 -5.85 -3.13 12.72
C GLY A 123 -7.16 -3.14 11.89
N TYR A 124 -7.07 -3.00 10.58
CA TYR A 124 -8.20 -2.98 9.64
C TYR A 124 -8.23 -4.24 8.75
N ALA A 125 -7.88 -5.40 9.30
CA ALA A 125 -7.86 -6.66 8.57
C ALA A 125 -9.23 -6.95 7.93
N ILE A 126 -9.23 -7.33 6.65
CA ILE A 126 -10.44 -7.74 5.95
C ILE A 126 -10.58 -9.25 6.13
N ASN A 127 -11.68 -9.68 6.77
CA ASN A 127 -12.03 -11.10 6.83
C ASN A 127 -12.65 -11.52 5.48
N LEU A 128 -11.94 -12.39 4.75
CA LEU A 128 -12.36 -12.95 3.45
C LEU A 128 -12.92 -14.37 3.59
N ASP A 129 -13.04 -14.89 4.80
CA ASP A 129 -13.44 -16.26 5.05
C ASP A 129 -14.94 -16.40 5.30
N GLU A 130 -15.57 -15.41 5.95
CA GLU A 130 -16.94 -15.51 6.43
C GLU A 130 -17.73 -14.19 6.32
N ASP A 131 -19.05 -14.31 6.29
CA ASP A 131 -20.02 -13.24 6.47
C ASP A 131 -20.00 -12.76 7.93
N TYR A 132 -19.97 -11.43 8.15
CA TYR A 132 -19.79 -10.88 9.50
C TYR A 132 -21.04 -11.02 10.40
N LEU A 133 -22.24 -11.17 9.81
CA LEU A 133 -23.50 -11.34 10.56
C LEU A 133 -23.78 -12.79 10.91
N SER A 134 -23.68 -13.66 9.90
CA SER A 134 -24.08 -15.06 10.03
C SER A 134 -22.93 -15.97 10.47
N HIS A 135 -21.67 -15.48 10.36
CA HIS A 135 -20.46 -16.28 10.54
C HIS A 135 -20.40 -17.54 9.67
N GLN A 136 -21.15 -17.53 8.55
CA GLN A 136 -21.08 -18.59 7.57
C GLN A 136 -19.91 -18.33 6.60
N PRO A 137 -19.22 -19.38 6.15
CA PRO A 137 -18.19 -19.25 5.14
C PRO A 137 -18.71 -18.53 3.88
N ILE A 138 -17.85 -17.74 3.23
CA ILE A 138 -18.17 -17.12 1.94
C ILE A 138 -18.47 -18.21 0.91
N ASP A 139 -19.68 -18.17 0.32
CA ASP A 139 -20.14 -19.08 -0.71
C ASP A 139 -19.77 -18.54 -2.09
N VAL A 140 -19.25 -19.41 -2.96
CA VAL A 140 -18.75 -19.09 -4.31
C VAL A 140 -19.88 -18.51 -5.20
N ASP A 141 -21.11 -18.95 -5.02
CA ASP A 141 -22.26 -18.61 -5.86
C ASP A 141 -23.06 -17.41 -5.35
N CYS A 142 -22.72 -16.89 -4.17
CA CYS A 142 -23.42 -15.79 -3.53
C CYS A 142 -22.76 -14.43 -3.79
N TYR A 143 -23.53 -13.36 -3.47
CA TYR A 143 -23.06 -11.99 -3.51
C TYR A 143 -22.97 -11.40 -2.11
N TYR A 144 -21.97 -10.55 -1.88
CA TYR A 144 -21.70 -9.96 -0.59
C TYR A 144 -21.50 -8.46 -0.70
N ARG A 145 -22.13 -7.70 0.18
CA ARG A 145 -21.91 -6.25 0.33
C ARG A 145 -20.74 -6.02 1.29
N PHE A 146 -19.77 -5.27 0.87
CA PHE A 146 -18.63 -4.87 1.71
C PHE A 146 -18.91 -3.54 2.40
N THR A 147 -18.70 -3.50 3.70
CA THR A 147 -18.67 -2.28 4.51
C THR A 147 -17.26 -2.18 5.15
N PRO A 148 -16.49 -1.11 4.86
CA PRO A 148 -15.19 -0.90 5.50
C PRO A 148 -15.30 -0.99 7.03
N ASP A 149 -14.30 -1.58 7.67
CA ASP A 149 -14.17 -1.82 9.11
C ASP A 149 -15.23 -2.76 9.73
N VAL A 150 -16.17 -3.24 8.93
CA VAL A 150 -17.22 -4.19 9.36
C VAL A 150 -17.00 -5.55 8.71
N GLY A 151 -16.94 -5.62 7.38
CA GLY A 151 -16.77 -6.87 6.64
C GLY A 151 -17.80 -7.07 5.54
N PHE A 152 -18.09 -8.33 5.26
CA PHE A 152 -18.99 -8.77 4.20
C PHE A 152 -20.33 -9.25 4.76
N GLU A 153 -21.42 -8.84 4.14
CA GLU A 153 -22.79 -9.24 4.44
C GLU A 153 -23.42 -9.85 3.18
N LEU A 154 -24.03 -11.03 3.33
CA LEU A 154 -24.80 -11.67 2.26
C LEU A 154 -25.87 -10.73 1.71
N THR A 155 -26.00 -10.64 0.40
CA THR A 155 -27.00 -9.77 -0.24
C THR A 155 -27.60 -10.43 -1.48
N GLU A 156 -28.88 -10.13 -1.77
CA GLU A 156 -29.55 -10.53 -3.00
C GLU A 156 -29.20 -9.61 -4.19
N GLN A 157 -28.56 -8.47 -3.93
CA GLN A 157 -28.15 -7.52 -4.96
C GLN A 157 -26.95 -8.06 -5.74
N THR A 158 -26.94 -7.82 -7.04
CA THR A 158 -25.86 -8.24 -7.95
C THR A 158 -24.93 -7.08 -8.29
N GLU A 159 -23.78 -7.39 -8.88
CA GLU A 159 -22.80 -6.38 -9.35
C GLU A 159 -23.32 -5.53 -10.52
N ASP A 160 -24.32 -6.05 -11.26
CA ASP A 160 -24.85 -5.42 -12.49
C ASP A 160 -25.67 -4.15 -12.22
N ASP A 161 -26.06 -3.91 -10.98
CA ASP A 161 -26.65 -2.63 -10.59
C ASP A 161 -25.55 -1.55 -10.54
N GLU A 162 -25.64 -0.52 -11.39
CA GLU A 162 -24.66 0.60 -11.46
C GLU A 162 -24.40 1.28 -10.10
N GLN A 163 -25.31 1.12 -9.13
CA GLN A 163 -25.20 1.66 -7.78
C GLN A 163 -24.44 0.75 -6.79
N ASN A 164 -24.05 -0.46 -7.20
CA ASN A 164 -23.51 -1.48 -6.30
C ASN A 164 -21.96 -1.64 -6.35
N ALA A 165 -21.24 -0.53 -6.40
CA ALA A 165 -19.77 -0.55 -6.34
C ALA A 165 -19.19 -1.31 -5.12
N ARG A 166 -20.03 -1.59 -4.10
CA ARG A 166 -19.64 -2.31 -2.86
C ARG A 166 -20.09 -3.77 -2.83
N VAL A 167 -20.69 -4.29 -3.90
CA VAL A 167 -21.13 -5.69 -3.98
C VAL A 167 -20.07 -6.50 -4.73
N PHE A 168 -19.77 -7.68 -4.21
CA PHE A 168 -18.73 -8.58 -4.71
C PHE A 168 -19.27 -10.01 -4.79
N ARG A 169 -18.83 -10.76 -5.79
CA ARG A 169 -19.13 -12.19 -5.89
C ARG A 169 -18.26 -12.98 -4.92
N GLY A 170 -18.83 -13.97 -4.28
CA GLY A 170 -18.09 -14.85 -3.37
C GLY A 170 -16.88 -15.50 -4.03
N LYS A 171 -17.00 -15.94 -5.30
CA LYS A 171 -15.86 -16.46 -6.06
C LYS A 171 -14.67 -15.51 -6.13
N ASP A 172 -14.91 -14.19 -6.28
CA ASP A 172 -13.84 -13.19 -6.40
C ASP A 172 -13.20 -12.91 -5.03
N LEU A 173 -13.97 -12.99 -3.95
CA LEU A 173 -13.46 -12.88 -2.58
C LEU A 173 -12.58 -14.08 -2.22
N ILE A 174 -13.01 -15.29 -2.54
CA ILE A 174 -12.26 -16.53 -2.34
C ILE A 174 -10.97 -16.49 -3.16
N ALA A 175 -11.05 -16.09 -4.44
CA ALA A 175 -9.87 -15.99 -5.29
C ALA A 175 -8.87 -14.93 -4.78
N LEU A 176 -9.34 -13.80 -4.23
CA LEU A 176 -8.47 -12.82 -3.58
C LEU A 176 -7.81 -13.40 -2.32
N ARG A 177 -8.56 -14.11 -1.47
CA ARG A 177 -8.02 -14.80 -0.29
C ARG A 177 -6.89 -15.74 -0.67
N ASP A 178 -7.07 -16.50 -1.74
CA ASP A 178 -6.11 -17.50 -2.22
C ASP A 178 -5.04 -16.89 -3.16
N PHE A 179 -5.11 -15.57 -3.42
CA PHE A 179 -4.26 -14.82 -4.35
C PHE A 179 -4.25 -15.36 -5.79
N ASP A 180 -5.33 -16.02 -6.22
CA ASP A 180 -5.54 -16.45 -7.60
C ASP A 180 -6.24 -15.36 -8.43
N LEU A 181 -5.46 -14.37 -8.86
CA LEU A 181 -5.93 -13.20 -9.64
C LEU A 181 -5.65 -13.36 -11.15
N LYS A 182 -5.77 -14.58 -11.69
CA LYS A 182 -5.53 -14.84 -13.12
C LYS A 182 -6.62 -14.27 -14.01
N GLU A 183 -7.88 -14.35 -13.56
CA GLU A 183 -9.01 -13.78 -14.28
C GLU A 183 -9.03 -12.25 -14.13
N LYS A 184 -9.22 -11.55 -15.26
CA LYS A 184 -9.27 -10.07 -15.27
C LYS A 184 -10.43 -9.52 -14.44
N SER A 185 -11.58 -10.19 -14.44
CA SER A 185 -12.75 -9.83 -13.62
C SER A 185 -12.39 -9.86 -12.14
N THR A 186 -11.80 -10.95 -11.66
CA THR A 186 -11.37 -11.15 -10.28
C THR A 186 -10.29 -10.14 -9.87
N ALA A 187 -9.29 -9.90 -10.71
CA ALA A 187 -8.27 -8.87 -10.44
C ALA A 187 -8.90 -7.46 -10.32
N THR A 188 -9.93 -7.17 -11.14
CA THR A 188 -10.67 -5.91 -11.08
C THR A 188 -11.50 -5.79 -9.80
N ALA A 189 -12.20 -6.86 -9.41
CA ALA A 189 -12.96 -6.92 -8.16
C ALA A 189 -12.04 -6.73 -6.93
N ALA A 190 -10.92 -7.44 -6.87
CA ALA A 190 -9.90 -7.30 -5.83
C ALA A 190 -9.37 -5.86 -5.72
N LYS A 191 -9.06 -5.23 -6.84
CA LYS A 191 -8.61 -3.83 -6.89
C LYS A 191 -9.70 -2.87 -6.40
N ARG A 192 -10.96 -3.11 -6.75
CA ARG A 192 -12.12 -2.32 -6.30
C ARG A 192 -12.30 -2.42 -4.80
N LEU A 193 -12.28 -3.65 -4.25
CA LEU A 193 -12.41 -3.92 -2.83
C LEU A 193 -11.34 -3.19 -2.01
N LEU A 194 -10.07 -3.38 -2.34
CA LEU A 194 -8.97 -2.78 -1.60
C LEU A 194 -8.90 -1.26 -1.76
N ARG A 195 -9.40 -0.73 -2.88
CA ARG A 195 -9.58 0.71 -3.03
C ARG A 195 -10.65 1.27 -2.08
N LEU A 196 -11.74 0.53 -1.86
CA LEU A 196 -12.78 0.92 -0.89
C LEU A 196 -12.25 0.84 0.54
N ALA A 197 -11.58 -0.27 0.90
CA ALA A 197 -11.03 -0.46 2.24
C ALA A 197 -9.98 0.60 2.58
N LEU A 198 -8.96 0.77 1.74
CA LEU A 198 -7.94 1.80 1.95
C LEU A 198 -8.54 3.22 1.89
N GLY A 199 -9.53 3.44 1.03
CA GLY A 199 -10.19 4.74 0.87
C GLY A 199 -10.83 5.25 2.14
N ALA A 200 -11.32 4.37 3.01
CA ALA A 200 -11.91 4.73 4.29
C ALA A 200 -10.88 5.43 5.22
N HIS A 201 -9.58 5.11 5.07
CA HIS A 201 -8.52 5.60 5.94
C HIS A 201 -7.61 6.65 5.30
N LEU A 202 -7.56 6.74 3.95
CA LEU A 202 -6.66 7.64 3.23
C LEU A 202 -7.08 9.12 3.24
N GLY A 203 -8.30 9.42 3.73
CA GLY A 203 -8.87 10.77 3.70
C GLY A 203 -9.32 11.20 2.30
N GLU A 204 -9.83 12.43 2.19
CA GLU A 204 -10.48 12.94 0.97
C GLU A 204 -9.53 13.22 -0.20
N LYS A 205 -8.24 13.46 0.07
CA LYS A 205 -7.28 13.80 -0.98
C LYS A 205 -6.97 12.58 -1.86
N PRO A 206 -7.14 12.68 -3.19
CA PRO A 206 -6.78 11.58 -4.08
C PRO A 206 -5.28 11.26 -4.01
N LEU A 207 -4.93 10.00 -4.30
CA LEU A 207 -3.53 9.59 -4.41
C LEU A 207 -2.91 10.19 -5.69
N ASN A 208 -1.79 10.90 -5.53
CA ASN A 208 -1.06 11.49 -6.65
C ASN A 208 -0.47 10.42 -7.57
N SER A 209 -0.01 9.31 -7.01
CA SER A 209 0.54 8.18 -7.77
C SER A 209 -0.46 7.58 -8.77
N ARG A 210 -1.78 7.72 -8.54
CA ARG A 210 -2.80 7.27 -9.50
C ARG A 210 -2.76 8.02 -10.83
N THR A 211 -2.35 9.30 -10.83
CA THR A 211 -2.24 10.09 -12.05
C THR A 211 -1.12 9.60 -12.97
N LEU A 212 -0.10 8.93 -12.41
CA LEU A 212 1.01 8.37 -13.18
C LEU A 212 0.59 7.21 -14.08
N PHE A 213 -0.45 6.46 -13.70
CA PHE A 213 -1.00 5.37 -14.52
C PHE A 213 -1.93 5.86 -15.64
N GLY A 214 -2.42 7.11 -15.58
CA GLY A 214 -3.33 7.69 -16.59
C GLY A 214 -2.64 8.41 -17.73
N GLY A 215 -1.34 8.65 -17.67
CA GLY A 215 -0.58 9.46 -18.63
C GLY A 215 -0.12 8.73 -19.90
N GLN A 216 -0.54 7.48 -20.13
CA GLN A 216 -0.15 6.68 -21.31
C GLN A 216 -1.36 6.26 -22.18
N ARG A 217 -2.37 7.15 -22.33
CA ARG A 217 -3.43 6.98 -23.34
C ARG A 217 -3.28 8.00 -24.43
#